data_28c6f7b1e167747c81682391b3b0431f
#
_entry.id   28c6f7b1e167747c81682391b3b0431f
#
_cell.length_a   1.000
_cell.length_b   1.000
_cell.length_c   1.000
_cell.angle_alpha   90.00
_cell.angle_beta   90.00
_cell.angle_gamma   90.00
#
_symmetry.space_group_name_H-M   'P 1'
#
loop_
_entity.id
_entity.type
_entity.pdbx_description
1 polymer ?
#
loop_
_entity_poly.entity_id
_entity_poly.type
_entity_poly.pdbx_seq_one_letter_code
_entity_poly.pdbx_strand_id
1 'polypeptide(L)'
;KFILSSKQKKCFGAVIASLPETLPKHIREKCLKAGIAPLQGLRESLKAINFSIETNIAWRKNNKIKIYKDLQNENVKNKSYSEYQSKKILNRYGINIPQAILTNSKNAIKDSKKIKFPLVMKINSSKISHKSEVKGVFTNILTSEKIKNCTKHLSKITTEILMEKMITDTIAELIIGIKIDNHFGPVIVIGAGGIYTELFRDTVTLLTPINKNQVLAAINNLKISKIIKGYRGKDEGDMRELVSTIIKISKFAEKNVN
;
A
#
# COMPACT_ATOMS: atom_id res chain seq x y z
N LYS A 1 -46.96 0.69 20.96
CA LYS A 1 -47.17 -0.55 20.16
C LYS A 1 -45.86 -1.07 19.59
N PHE A 2 -45.09 -0.28 18.85
CA PHE A 2 -43.81 -0.71 18.22
C PHE A 2 -42.82 -1.31 19.24
N ILE A 3 -42.61 -0.62 20.38
CA ILE A 3 -41.70 -1.08 21.47
C ILE A 3 -42.12 -2.46 22.02
N LEU A 4 -43.43 -2.65 22.25
CA LEU A 4 -43.97 -3.92 22.74
C LEU A 4 -43.77 -5.04 21.70
N SER A 5 -44.09 -4.75 20.44
CA SER A 5 -43.91 -5.74 19.36
C SER A 5 -42.45 -6.17 19.15
N SER A 6 -41.50 -5.24 19.26
CA SER A 6 -40.08 -5.58 19.09
C SER A 6 -39.56 -6.46 20.24
N LYS A 7 -39.98 -6.21 21.49
CA LYS A 7 -39.68 -7.04 22.65
C LYS A 7 -40.26 -8.46 22.53
N GLN A 8 -41.52 -8.56 22.12
CA GLN A 8 -42.20 -9.85 21.95
C GLN A 8 -41.53 -10.74 20.88
N LYS A 9 -41.06 -10.12 19.80
CA LYS A 9 -40.42 -10.82 18.67
C LYS A 9 -38.91 -11.00 18.84
N LYS A 10 -38.31 -10.55 19.93
CA LYS A 10 -36.82 -10.55 20.16
C LYS A 10 -36.05 -9.93 18.98
N CYS A 11 -36.63 -8.91 18.33
CA CYS A 11 -36.00 -8.24 17.19
C CYS A 11 -35.33 -6.95 17.64
N PHE A 12 -34.19 -6.65 17.04
CA PHE A 12 -33.57 -5.32 17.16
C PHE A 12 -34.44 -4.33 16.37
N GLY A 13 -34.77 -3.20 17.01
CA GLY A 13 -35.55 -2.15 16.39
C GLY A 13 -34.80 -0.82 16.35
N ALA A 14 -35.06 -0.04 15.32
CA ALA A 14 -34.64 1.36 15.24
C ALA A 14 -35.83 2.23 14.86
N VAL A 15 -35.89 3.43 15.39
CA VAL A 15 -36.81 4.49 14.98
C VAL A 15 -36.00 5.52 14.23
N ILE A 16 -36.36 5.78 12.98
CA ILE A 16 -35.65 6.75 12.13
C ILE A 16 -36.57 7.95 11.94
N ALA A 17 -36.10 9.13 12.34
CA ALA A 17 -36.72 10.39 11.99
C ALA A 17 -36.02 11.00 10.78
N SER A 18 -36.76 11.33 9.74
CA SER A 18 -36.20 11.99 8.54
C SER A 18 -35.61 13.35 8.86
N LEU A 19 -36.25 14.09 9.76
CA LEU A 19 -35.80 15.38 10.28
C LEU A 19 -35.48 15.24 11.77
N PRO A 20 -34.33 15.76 12.25
CA PRO A 20 -33.89 15.64 13.66
C PRO A 20 -34.96 16.14 14.65
N GLU A 21 -35.64 17.21 14.36
CA GLU A 21 -36.66 17.86 15.19
C GLU A 21 -37.94 17.03 15.37
N THR A 22 -38.17 16.05 14.50
CA THR A 22 -39.37 15.19 14.59
C THR A 22 -39.22 14.06 15.61
N LEU A 23 -38.06 13.95 16.28
CA LEU A 23 -37.78 12.97 17.32
C LEU A 23 -37.35 13.66 18.63
N PRO A 24 -38.35 14.18 19.44
CA PRO A 24 -38.10 14.93 20.67
C PRO A 24 -37.28 14.10 21.71
N LYS A 25 -36.55 14.79 22.59
CA LYS A 25 -35.70 14.19 23.59
C LYS A 25 -36.40 13.11 24.43
N HIS A 26 -37.60 13.39 24.92
CA HIS A 26 -38.35 12.45 25.74
C HIS A 26 -38.73 11.15 25.03
N ILE A 27 -38.96 11.21 23.70
CA ILE A 27 -39.19 10.01 22.88
C ILE A 27 -37.92 9.24 22.67
N ARG A 28 -36.79 9.91 22.42
CA ARG A 28 -35.44 9.25 22.29
C ARG A 28 -35.09 8.50 23.55
N GLU A 29 -35.26 9.11 24.72
CA GLU A 29 -35.03 8.48 26.01
C GLU A 29 -35.90 7.24 26.24
N LYS A 30 -37.19 7.30 25.87
CA LYS A 30 -38.10 6.13 25.90
C LYS A 30 -37.60 5.00 24.98
N CYS A 31 -37.12 5.34 23.78
CA CYS A 31 -36.59 4.35 22.86
C CYS A 31 -35.32 3.68 23.44
N LEU A 32 -34.37 4.47 23.96
CA LEU A 32 -33.14 3.96 24.56
C LEU A 32 -33.43 3.04 25.76
N LYS A 33 -34.32 3.44 26.67
CA LYS A 33 -34.74 2.60 27.80
C LYS A 33 -35.40 1.29 27.35
N ALA A 34 -35.94 1.27 26.16
CA ALA A 34 -36.55 0.08 25.56
C ALA A 34 -35.59 -0.76 24.72
N GLY A 35 -34.32 -0.37 24.59
CA GLY A 35 -33.33 -1.03 23.75
C GLY A 35 -33.54 -0.80 22.24
N ILE A 36 -34.19 0.30 21.88
CA ILE A 36 -34.46 0.70 20.50
C ILE A 36 -33.60 1.89 20.17
N ALA A 37 -32.90 1.85 19.03
CA ALA A 37 -32.04 2.94 18.59
C ALA A 37 -32.87 4.12 18.02
N PRO A 38 -32.85 5.32 18.62
CA PRO A 38 -33.48 6.51 18.08
C PRO A 38 -32.50 7.23 17.15
N LEU A 39 -32.69 7.11 15.85
CA LEU A 39 -31.81 7.66 14.84
C LEU A 39 -32.43 8.90 14.21
N GLN A 40 -31.62 9.93 13.96
CA GLN A 40 -32.04 11.21 13.39
C GLN A 40 -31.30 11.50 12.09
N GLY A 41 -32.05 12.04 11.10
CA GLY A 41 -31.56 12.22 9.75
C GLY A 41 -31.55 10.90 8.95
N LEU A 42 -32.20 10.87 7.81
CA LEU A 42 -32.33 9.62 7.03
C LEU A 42 -30.97 9.09 6.56
N ARG A 43 -30.14 9.96 6.00
CA ARG A 43 -28.82 9.59 5.46
C ARG A 43 -27.88 9.06 6.56
N GLU A 44 -27.81 9.77 7.67
CA GLU A 44 -26.98 9.45 8.83
C GLU A 44 -27.45 8.14 9.48
N SER A 45 -28.75 7.96 9.60
CA SER A 45 -29.38 6.75 10.14
C SER A 45 -29.03 5.50 9.31
N LEU A 46 -29.17 5.60 7.98
CA LEU A 46 -28.83 4.49 7.09
C LEU A 46 -27.34 4.14 7.14
N LYS A 47 -26.46 5.14 7.22
CA LYS A 47 -25.01 4.93 7.41
C LYS A 47 -24.72 4.24 8.74
N ALA A 48 -25.32 4.70 9.84
CA ALA A 48 -25.12 4.11 11.17
C ALA A 48 -25.56 2.64 11.20
N ILE A 49 -26.69 2.30 10.58
CA ILE A 49 -27.17 0.93 10.45
C ILE A 49 -26.17 0.10 9.64
N ASN A 50 -25.72 0.60 8.48
CA ASN A 50 -24.76 -0.10 7.65
C ASN A 50 -23.45 -0.37 8.41
N PHE A 51 -22.88 0.63 9.07
CA PHE A 51 -21.67 0.45 9.88
C PHE A 51 -21.85 -0.54 11.03
N SER A 52 -23.03 -0.56 11.68
CA SER A 52 -23.35 -1.55 12.71
C SER A 52 -23.35 -2.97 12.15
N ILE A 53 -23.90 -3.16 10.96
CA ILE A 53 -23.90 -4.46 10.26
C ILE A 53 -22.47 -4.87 9.90
N GLU A 54 -21.71 -3.98 9.30
CA GLU A 54 -20.31 -4.23 8.92
C GLU A 54 -19.44 -4.58 10.14
N THR A 55 -19.61 -3.86 11.24
CA THR A 55 -18.92 -4.13 12.50
C THR A 55 -19.26 -5.51 13.04
N ASN A 56 -20.55 -5.89 13.04
CA ASN A 56 -20.97 -7.22 13.47
C ASN A 56 -20.37 -8.33 12.59
N ILE A 57 -20.38 -8.13 11.28
CA ILE A 57 -19.75 -9.07 10.33
C ILE A 57 -18.24 -9.17 10.61
N ALA A 58 -17.57 -8.06 10.88
CA ALA A 58 -16.14 -8.04 11.20
C ALA A 58 -15.83 -8.79 12.51
N TRP A 59 -16.63 -8.59 13.54
CA TRP A 59 -16.48 -9.29 14.84
C TRP A 59 -16.73 -10.80 14.73
N ARG A 60 -17.67 -11.22 13.89
CA ARG A 60 -17.93 -12.65 13.63
C ARG A 60 -16.82 -13.33 12.84
N LYS A 61 -16.08 -12.56 12.05
CA LYS A 61 -14.88 -13.06 11.39
C LYS A 61 -13.80 -13.21 12.45
N ASN A 62 -13.56 -14.45 12.88
CA ASN A 62 -12.55 -14.80 13.88
C ASN A 62 -11.13 -14.58 13.31
N ASN A 63 -10.76 -13.33 13.05
CA ASN A 63 -9.44 -12.96 12.58
C ASN A 63 -8.51 -13.02 13.79
N LYS A 64 -7.55 -13.93 13.74
CA LYS A 64 -6.45 -13.95 14.72
C LYS A 64 -5.66 -12.65 14.55
N ILE A 65 -5.87 -11.70 15.44
CA ILE A 65 -5.07 -10.47 15.50
C ILE A 65 -3.72 -10.84 16.12
N LYS A 66 -2.64 -10.58 15.39
CA LYS A 66 -1.30 -10.72 15.93
C LYS A 66 -0.99 -9.47 16.76
N ILE A 67 -0.73 -9.68 18.04
CA ILE A 67 -0.31 -8.61 18.94
C ILE A 67 1.21 -8.53 18.90
N TYR A 68 1.74 -7.39 18.50
CA TYR A 68 3.16 -7.09 18.55
C TYR A 68 3.47 -6.45 19.90
N LYS A 69 4.33 -7.09 20.69
CA LYS A 69 4.82 -6.55 21.97
C LYS A 69 6.09 -5.75 21.72
N ASP A 70 6.30 -4.71 22.51
CA ASP A 70 7.56 -3.94 22.56
C ASP A 70 7.99 -3.21 21.27
N LEU A 71 7.01 -2.68 20.51
CA LEU A 71 7.30 -1.86 19.31
C LEU A 71 7.98 -0.51 19.64
N GLN A 72 8.04 -0.14 20.92
CA GLN A 72 8.62 1.13 21.38
C GLN A 72 10.08 1.00 21.83
N ASN A 73 10.81 0.03 21.29
CA ASN A 73 12.21 -0.13 21.67
C ASN A 73 13.02 1.01 21.05
N GLU A 74 13.26 2.09 21.83
CA GLU A 74 13.99 3.30 21.41
C GLU A 74 15.45 3.04 21.01
N ASN A 75 15.96 1.83 21.30
CA ASN A 75 17.33 1.42 20.99
C ASN A 75 17.54 0.81 19.59
N VAL A 76 16.50 0.75 18.76
CA VAL A 76 16.65 0.25 17.38
C VAL A 76 17.36 1.31 16.53
N LYS A 77 18.64 1.09 16.27
CA LYS A 77 19.39 1.92 15.31
C LYS A 77 18.78 1.77 13.92
N ASN A 78 18.15 2.84 13.44
CA ASN A 78 17.63 2.89 12.09
C ASN A 78 18.77 2.69 11.08
N LYS A 79 18.76 1.56 10.37
CA LYS A 79 19.72 1.25 9.33
C LYS A 79 19.10 1.54 7.97
N SER A 80 19.65 2.50 7.25
CA SER A 80 19.26 2.77 5.87
C SER A 80 20.05 1.90 4.91
N TYR A 81 19.34 1.23 4.00
CA TYR A 81 19.94 0.42 2.94
C TYR A 81 19.94 1.18 1.62
N SER A 82 20.95 0.94 0.77
CA SER A 82 20.92 1.42 -0.60
C SER A 82 19.83 0.68 -1.42
N GLU A 83 19.42 1.25 -2.56
CA GLU A 83 18.43 0.62 -3.44
C GLU A 83 18.84 -0.80 -3.86
N TYR A 84 20.10 -1.00 -4.21
CA TYR A 84 20.62 -2.30 -4.57
C TYR A 84 20.54 -3.32 -3.44
N GLN A 85 20.92 -2.91 -2.22
CA GLN A 85 20.83 -3.78 -1.04
C GLN A 85 19.37 -4.13 -0.71
N SER A 86 18.48 -3.15 -0.75
CA SER A 86 17.05 -3.34 -0.51
C SER A 86 16.43 -4.32 -1.51
N LYS A 87 16.73 -4.17 -2.80
CA LYS A 87 16.27 -5.09 -3.85
C LYS A 87 16.79 -6.50 -3.63
N LYS A 88 18.07 -6.69 -3.25
CA LYS A 88 18.59 -8.02 -2.93
C LYS A 88 17.88 -8.66 -1.74
N ILE A 89 17.57 -7.88 -0.71
CA ILE A 89 16.80 -8.38 0.44
C ILE A 89 15.42 -8.83 -0.01
N LEU A 90 14.67 -7.97 -0.73
CA LEU A 90 13.34 -8.29 -1.22
C LEU A 90 13.31 -9.50 -2.15
N ASN A 91 14.35 -9.67 -2.99
CA ASN A 91 14.47 -10.84 -3.86
C ASN A 91 14.56 -12.18 -3.09
N ARG A 92 15.22 -12.19 -1.92
CA ARG A 92 15.27 -13.37 -1.04
C ARG A 92 13.90 -13.78 -0.49
N TYR A 93 12.94 -12.85 -0.48
CA TYR A 93 11.54 -13.10 -0.15
C TYR A 93 10.68 -13.47 -1.37
N GLY A 94 11.36 -13.70 -2.53
CA GLY A 94 10.70 -14.10 -3.77
C GLY A 94 9.96 -12.95 -4.48
N ILE A 95 10.35 -11.71 -4.22
CA ILE A 95 9.84 -10.54 -4.95
C ILE A 95 10.71 -10.35 -6.18
N ASN A 96 10.08 -10.30 -7.35
CA ASN A 96 10.79 -10.08 -8.61
C ASN A 96 11.42 -8.69 -8.65
N ILE A 97 12.68 -8.63 -9.04
CA ILE A 97 13.44 -7.39 -9.21
C ILE A 97 14.01 -7.34 -10.63
N PRO A 98 14.22 -6.14 -11.21
CA PRO A 98 14.95 -6.02 -12.47
C PRO A 98 16.35 -6.58 -12.36
N GLN A 99 16.87 -7.14 -13.47
CA GLN A 99 18.29 -7.51 -13.54
C GLN A 99 19.14 -6.26 -13.29
N ALA A 100 20.03 -6.34 -12.32
CA ALA A 100 20.78 -5.20 -11.83
C ALA A 100 22.25 -5.55 -11.58
N ILE A 101 23.14 -4.60 -11.85
CA ILE A 101 24.58 -4.68 -11.55
C ILE A 101 24.99 -3.41 -10.84
N LEU A 102 25.74 -3.57 -9.75
CA LEU A 102 26.46 -2.48 -9.12
C LEU A 102 27.78 -2.29 -9.84
N THR A 103 28.03 -1.09 -10.35
CA THR A 103 29.20 -0.74 -11.15
C THR A 103 29.82 0.58 -10.70
N ASN A 104 30.88 0.99 -11.34
CA ASN A 104 31.58 2.25 -11.12
C ASN A 104 32.02 2.88 -12.44
N SER A 105 32.65 4.05 -12.38
CA SER A 105 33.07 4.80 -13.56
C SER A 105 34.02 4.04 -14.49
N LYS A 106 34.86 3.15 -13.96
CA LYS A 106 35.82 2.39 -14.75
C LYS A 106 35.21 1.20 -15.47
N ASN A 107 34.17 0.57 -14.87
CA ASN A 107 33.63 -0.70 -15.33
C ASN A 107 32.28 -0.59 -16.05
N ALA A 108 31.64 0.58 -16.03
CA ALA A 108 30.27 0.76 -16.51
C ALA A 108 30.04 0.22 -17.95
N ILE A 109 30.97 0.47 -18.89
CA ILE A 109 30.85 -0.04 -20.26
C ILE A 109 31.00 -1.57 -20.33
N LYS A 110 31.93 -2.14 -19.58
CA LYS A 110 32.12 -3.60 -19.52
C LYS A 110 30.89 -4.27 -18.92
N ASP A 111 30.36 -3.73 -17.84
CA ASP A 111 29.24 -4.30 -17.12
C ASP A 111 27.93 -4.13 -17.86
N SER A 112 27.77 -3.07 -18.66
CA SER A 112 26.58 -2.88 -19.50
C SER A 112 26.34 -4.01 -20.50
N LYS A 113 27.41 -4.71 -20.94
CA LYS A 113 27.29 -5.86 -21.85
C LYS A 113 26.60 -7.06 -21.21
N LYS A 114 26.47 -7.08 -19.88
CA LYS A 114 25.82 -8.17 -19.10
C LYS A 114 24.32 -7.94 -18.96
N ILE A 115 23.81 -6.76 -19.31
CA ILE A 115 22.39 -6.41 -19.20
C ILE A 115 21.89 -5.98 -20.58
N LYS A 116 20.67 -6.41 -20.95
CA LYS A 116 20.06 -6.03 -22.23
C LYS A 116 19.52 -4.59 -22.17
N PHE A 117 19.70 -3.84 -23.26
CA PHE A 117 19.08 -2.54 -23.45
C PHE A 117 17.53 -2.67 -23.54
N PRO A 118 16.77 -1.61 -23.20
CA PRO A 118 17.22 -0.34 -22.63
C PRO A 118 17.66 -0.46 -21.17
N LEU A 119 18.53 0.44 -20.73
CA LEU A 119 19.06 0.47 -19.36
C LEU A 119 18.57 1.70 -18.59
N VAL A 120 18.58 1.56 -17.28
CA VAL A 120 18.49 2.67 -16.31
C VAL A 120 19.80 2.71 -15.52
N MET A 121 20.34 3.91 -15.31
CA MET A 121 21.49 4.13 -14.44
C MET A 121 21.11 5.11 -13.33
N LYS A 122 21.48 4.76 -12.11
CA LYS A 122 21.14 5.52 -10.91
C LYS A 122 22.32 5.61 -9.96
N ILE A 123 22.37 6.67 -9.18
CA ILE A 123 23.24 6.69 -7.99
C ILE A 123 22.79 5.60 -7.02
N ASN A 124 23.75 4.87 -6.42
CA ASN A 124 23.50 3.90 -5.36
C ASN A 124 24.05 4.44 -4.04
N SER A 125 23.17 5.02 -3.23
CA SER A 125 23.53 5.59 -1.93
C SER A 125 22.42 5.36 -0.93
N SER A 126 22.77 5.05 0.31
CA SER A 126 21.82 5.01 1.43
C SER A 126 21.57 6.40 2.04
N LYS A 127 22.38 7.39 1.68
CA LYS A 127 22.29 8.76 2.21
C LYS A 127 21.43 9.70 1.36
N ILE A 128 21.21 9.38 0.07
CA ILE A 128 20.48 10.20 -0.88
C ILE A 128 19.14 9.53 -1.18
N SER A 129 18.06 10.04 -0.58
CA SER A 129 16.69 9.52 -0.77
C SER A 129 16.04 10.02 -2.06
N HIS A 130 16.20 11.31 -2.39
CA HIS A 130 15.57 11.96 -3.55
C HIS A 130 16.55 12.06 -4.74
N LYS A 131 16.79 10.94 -5.39
CA LYS A 131 17.78 10.82 -6.48
C LYS A 131 17.45 11.70 -7.68
N SER A 132 16.18 11.93 -7.97
CA SER A 132 15.73 12.74 -9.10
C SER A 132 16.07 14.23 -8.93
N GLU A 133 16.03 14.74 -7.71
CA GLU A 133 16.36 16.15 -7.41
C GLU A 133 17.82 16.47 -7.69
N VAL A 134 18.71 15.51 -7.45
CA VAL A 134 20.15 15.65 -7.72
C VAL A 134 20.52 15.17 -9.14
N LYS A 135 19.54 14.99 -10.05
CA LYS A 135 19.76 14.44 -11.39
C LYS A 135 20.52 13.11 -11.36
N GLY A 136 20.25 12.30 -10.35
CA GLY A 136 20.93 11.01 -10.08
C GLY A 136 20.29 9.81 -10.76
N VAL A 137 19.35 9.99 -11.69
CA VAL A 137 18.64 8.92 -12.43
C VAL A 137 18.62 9.23 -13.91
N PHE A 138 19.05 8.27 -14.73
CA PHE A 138 18.99 8.31 -16.19
C PHE A 138 18.25 7.08 -16.71
N THR A 139 17.23 7.30 -17.50
CA THR A 139 16.40 6.25 -18.09
C THR A 139 16.60 6.20 -19.62
N ASN A 140 16.07 5.15 -20.22
CA ASN A 140 16.08 4.96 -21.67
C ASN A 140 17.48 5.09 -22.30
N ILE A 141 18.44 4.38 -21.71
CA ILE A 141 19.82 4.33 -22.19
C ILE A 141 19.92 3.20 -23.23
N LEU A 142 20.24 3.54 -24.46
CA LEU A 142 20.24 2.63 -25.60
C LEU A 142 21.62 2.40 -26.21
N THR A 143 22.61 3.24 -25.86
CA THR A 143 23.92 3.23 -26.50
C THR A 143 25.06 3.30 -25.48
N SER A 144 26.22 2.77 -25.85
CA SER A 144 27.43 2.86 -25.03
C SER A 144 27.91 4.30 -24.83
N GLU A 145 27.67 5.17 -25.81
CA GLU A 145 27.99 6.59 -25.69
C GLU A 145 27.17 7.25 -24.58
N LYS A 146 25.85 6.98 -24.54
CA LYS A 146 24.98 7.48 -23.50
C LYS A 146 25.39 6.97 -22.12
N ILE A 147 25.88 5.71 -22.03
CA ILE A 147 26.44 5.17 -20.79
C ILE A 147 27.65 5.99 -20.33
N LYS A 148 28.60 6.33 -21.23
CA LYS A 148 29.76 7.14 -20.90
C LYS A 148 29.36 8.49 -20.31
N ASN A 149 28.41 9.18 -20.97
CA ASN A 149 27.92 10.50 -20.55
C ASN A 149 27.23 10.43 -19.19
N CYS A 150 26.34 9.45 -18.98
CA CYS A 150 25.68 9.22 -17.69
C CYS A 150 26.69 8.89 -16.59
N THR A 151 27.64 8.02 -16.89
CA THR A 151 28.71 7.64 -15.94
C THR A 151 29.53 8.84 -15.50
N LYS A 152 29.96 9.69 -16.47
CA LYS A 152 30.70 10.93 -16.17
C LYS A 152 29.93 11.88 -15.26
N HIS A 153 28.61 11.94 -15.39
CA HIS A 153 27.76 12.74 -14.52
C HIS A 153 27.62 12.11 -13.13
N LEU A 154 27.20 10.84 -13.07
CA LEU A 154 26.94 10.13 -11.82
C LEU A 154 28.17 9.96 -10.95
N SER A 155 29.36 9.79 -11.55
CA SER A 155 30.62 9.64 -10.82
C SER A 155 31.05 10.89 -10.04
N LYS A 156 30.48 12.06 -10.35
CA LYS A 156 30.67 13.28 -9.57
C LYS A 156 29.90 13.27 -8.25
N ILE A 157 28.85 12.43 -8.17
CA ILE A 157 27.93 12.38 -7.03
C ILE A 157 28.19 11.13 -6.17
N THR A 158 28.54 10.02 -6.79
CA THR A 158 28.73 8.73 -6.10
C THR A 158 29.82 7.89 -6.74
N THR A 159 30.46 7.04 -5.95
CA THR A 159 31.40 6.02 -6.43
C THR A 159 30.67 4.75 -6.94
N GLU A 160 29.47 4.50 -6.44
CA GLU A 160 28.66 3.33 -6.80
C GLU A 160 27.48 3.71 -7.69
N ILE A 161 27.40 3.14 -8.87
CA ILE A 161 26.34 3.34 -9.85
C ILE A 161 25.54 2.05 -9.95
N LEU A 162 24.24 2.14 -9.78
CA LEU A 162 23.30 1.04 -10.03
C LEU A 162 22.89 1.09 -11.49
N MET A 163 23.16 0.02 -12.22
CA MET A 163 22.74 -0.19 -13.60
C MET A 163 21.70 -1.31 -13.63
N GLU A 164 20.56 -1.05 -14.23
CA GLU A 164 19.41 -1.99 -14.26
C GLU A 164 18.82 -2.09 -15.67
N LYS A 165 18.26 -3.27 -15.97
CA LYS A 165 17.38 -3.41 -17.11
C LYS A 165 16.16 -2.53 -16.91
N MET A 166 15.87 -1.67 -17.88
CA MET A 166 14.64 -0.86 -17.85
C MET A 166 13.42 -1.76 -18.08
N ILE A 167 12.41 -1.59 -17.27
CA ILE A 167 11.09 -2.20 -17.49
C ILE A 167 10.32 -1.27 -18.42
N THR A 168 9.86 -1.80 -19.55
CA THR A 168 9.17 -1.03 -20.60
C THR A 168 7.67 -1.29 -20.53
N ASP A 169 7.16 -2.40 -20.79
CA ASP A 169 5.73 -2.71 -20.97
C ASP A 169 4.95 -2.65 -19.65
N THR A 170 4.90 -1.46 -19.06
CA THR A 170 4.23 -1.24 -17.77
C THR A 170 2.76 -0.87 -17.99
N ILE A 171 1.86 -1.53 -17.27
CA ILE A 171 0.43 -1.25 -17.27
C ILE A 171 0.10 -0.17 -16.24
N ALA A 172 0.64 -0.33 -15.04
CA ALA A 172 0.43 0.58 -13.93
C ALA A 172 1.67 0.61 -13.02
N GLU A 173 1.86 1.72 -12.34
CA GLU A 173 2.87 1.90 -11.29
C GLU A 173 2.18 2.00 -9.93
N LEU A 174 2.65 1.23 -8.96
CA LEU A 174 2.09 1.14 -7.62
C LEU A 174 3.16 1.45 -6.58
N ILE A 175 2.75 2.10 -5.50
CA ILE A 175 3.53 2.19 -4.27
C ILE A 175 3.02 1.14 -3.29
N ILE A 176 3.95 0.35 -2.74
CA ILE A 176 3.70 -0.56 -1.62
C ILE A 176 4.70 -0.18 -0.53
N GLY A 177 4.18 0.43 0.53
CA GLY A 177 4.96 0.87 1.68
C GLY A 177 4.72 0.00 2.91
N ILE A 178 5.75 -0.12 3.76
CA ILE A 178 5.65 -0.69 5.10
C ILE A 178 5.79 0.46 6.08
N LYS A 179 4.85 0.56 7.02
CA LYS A 179 4.93 1.50 8.14
C LYS A 179 4.76 0.71 9.44
N ILE A 180 5.52 1.06 10.44
CA ILE A 180 5.30 0.53 11.78
C ILE A 180 4.37 1.50 12.51
N ASP A 181 3.20 0.99 12.88
CA ASP A 181 2.23 1.72 13.70
C ASP A 181 2.45 1.32 15.16
N ASN A 182 2.40 2.30 16.06
CA ASN A 182 2.70 2.07 17.49
C ASN A 182 1.66 1.17 18.18
N HIS A 183 0.44 1.08 17.66
CA HIS A 183 -0.64 0.27 18.23
C HIS A 183 -0.84 -1.05 17.50
N PHE A 184 -0.73 -1.02 16.18
CA PHE A 184 -1.07 -2.15 15.31
C PHE A 184 0.15 -2.91 14.78
N GLY A 185 1.38 -2.41 15.00
CA GLY A 185 2.58 -3.02 14.43
C GLY A 185 2.74 -2.72 12.94
N PRO A 186 3.33 -3.64 12.16
CA PRO A 186 3.55 -3.40 10.75
C PRO A 186 2.24 -3.31 9.97
N VAL A 187 2.09 -2.26 9.20
CA VAL A 187 0.97 -2.05 8.28
C VAL A 187 1.50 -1.93 6.86
N ILE A 188 0.71 -2.40 5.90
CA ILE A 188 1.02 -2.31 4.47
C ILE A 188 0.16 -1.20 3.87
N VAL A 189 0.81 -0.22 3.26
CA VAL A 189 0.16 0.85 2.52
C VAL A 189 0.29 0.55 1.03
N ILE A 190 -0.82 0.50 0.31
CA ILE A 190 -0.89 0.27 -1.14
C ILE A 190 -1.49 1.49 -1.78
N GLY A 191 -0.91 1.99 -2.85
CA GLY A 191 -1.45 3.15 -3.57
C GLY A 191 -0.97 3.25 -5.01
N ALA A 192 -1.51 4.22 -5.73
CA ALA A 192 -1.02 4.58 -7.05
C ALA A 192 0.41 5.13 -6.96
N GLY A 193 1.29 4.69 -7.86
CA GLY A 193 2.67 5.11 -7.97
C GLY A 193 2.89 6.20 -9.03
N GLY A 194 4.17 6.54 -9.22
CA GLY A 194 4.58 7.52 -10.21
C GLY A 194 4.01 8.91 -9.96
N ILE A 195 3.75 9.63 -11.04
CA ILE A 195 3.19 11.00 -11.02
C ILE A 195 1.79 11.07 -10.38
N TYR A 196 1.10 9.95 -10.26
CA TYR A 196 -0.25 9.87 -9.70
C TYR A 196 -0.29 9.84 -8.17
N THR A 197 0.83 9.59 -7.52
CA THR A 197 0.93 9.48 -6.05
C THR A 197 0.46 10.74 -5.34
N GLU A 198 0.92 11.89 -5.79
CA GLU A 198 0.60 13.19 -5.19
C GLU A 198 -0.77 13.71 -5.60
N LEU A 199 -1.20 13.41 -6.84
CA LEU A 199 -2.45 13.93 -7.41
C LEU A 199 -3.69 13.23 -6.85
N PHE A 200 -3.67 11.92 -6.68
CA PHE A 200 -4.90 11.17 -6.39
C PHE A 200 -5.09 10.81 -4.94
N ARG A 201 -4.04 10.83 -4.11
CA ARG A 201 -4.07 10.34 -2.71
C ARG A 201 -4.85 9.02 -2.59
N ASP A 202 -4.71 8.16 -3.60
CA ASP A 202 -5.44 6.91 -3.75
C ASP A 202 -4.66 5.81 -3.05
N THR A 203 -4.86 5.70 -1.74
CA THR A 203 -4.14 4.73 -0.90
C THR A 203 -5.09 3.94 -0.03
N VAL A 204 -4.71 2.72 0.30
CA VAL A 204 -5.38 1.85 1.26
C VAL A 204 -4.34 1.26 2.21
N THR A 205 -4.70 1.12 3.48
CA THR A 205 -3.84 0.54 4.51
C THR A 205 -4.42 -0.78 4.99
N LEU A 206 -3.57 -1.80 5.09
CA LEU A 206 -3.92 -3.13 5.60
C LEU A 206 -3.09 -3.45 6.84
N LEU A 207 -3.74 -3.98 7.87
CA LEU A 207 -3.09 -4.49 9.07
C LEU A 207 -2.54 -5.89 8.81
N THR A 208 -1.29 -6.14 9.22
CA THR A 208 -0.72 -7.49 9.12
C THR A 208 -1.18 -8.39 10.28
N PRO A 209 -1.30 -9.71 10.09
CA PRO A 209 -1.08 -10.48 8.85
C PRO A 209 -2.21 -10.30 7.85
N ILE A 210 -1.88 -10.25 6.56
CA ILE A 210 -2.86 -10.09 5.48
C ILE A 210 -3.08 -11.39 4.70
N ASN A 211 -4.29 -11.56 4.17
CA ASN A 211 -4.63 -12.67 3.30
C ASN A 211 -5.01 -12.21 1.88
N LYS A 212 -5.11 -13.16 0.94
CA LYS A 212 -5.42 -12.90 -0.46
C LYS A 212 -6.70 -12.09 -0.67
N ASN A 213 -7.76 -12.40 0.08
CA ASN A 213 -9.06 -11.75 -0.09
C ASN A 213 -9.01 -10.28 0.38
N GLN A 214 -8.29 -10.01 1.47
CA GLN A 214 -8.08 -8.64 1.97
C GLN A 214 -7.30 -7.80 0.96
N VAL A 215 -6.24 -8.37 0.37
CA VAL A 215 -5.45 -7.68 -0.66
C VAL A 215 -6.29 -7.38 -1.90
N LEU A 216 -7.05 -8.36 -2.39
CA LEU A 216 -7.94 -8.17 -3.54
C LEU A 216 -9.00 -7.09 -3.28
N ALA A 217 -9.63 -7.11 -2.10
CA ALA A 217 -10.61 -6.11 -1.71
C ALA A 217 -9.96 -4.70 -1.63
N ALA A 218 -8.76 -4.61 -1.06
CA ALA A 218 -8.01 -3.37 -0.96
C ALA A 218 -7.68 -2.79 -2.35
N ILE A 219 -7.12 -3.61 -3.25
CA ILE A 219 -6.81 -3.17 -4.63
C ILE A 219 -8.07 -2.72 -5.35
N ASN A 220 -9.18 -3.46 -5.21
CA ASN A 220 -10.45 -3.12 -5.88
C ASN A 220 -11.03 -1.78 -5.44
N ASN A 221 -10.73 -1.31 -4.24
CA ASN A 221 -11.15 -0.02 -3.72
C ASN A 221 -10.30 1.15 -4.24
N LEU A 222 -9.13 0.88 -4.81
CA LEU A 222 -8.27 1.91 -5.40
C LEU A 222 -8.77 2.32 -6.79
N LYS A 223 -8.68 3.60 -7.12
CA LYS A 223 -9.02 4.12 -8.46
C LYS A 223 -8.14 3.49 -9.55
N ILE A 224 -6.85 3.26 -9.23
CA ILE A 224 -5.88 2.66 -10.14
C ILE A 224 -6.26 1.21 -10.52
N SER A 225 -7.13 0.54 -9.76
CA SER A 225 -7.61 -0.80 -10.08
C SER A 225 -8.26 -0.91 -11.46
N LYS A 226 -8.88 0.16 -11.93
CA LYS A 226 -9.48 0.22 -13.28
C LYS A 226 -8.42 0.08 -14.38
N ILE A 227 -7.24 0.67 -14.16
CA ILE A 227 -6.12 0.58 -15.11
C ILE A 227 -5.54 -0.83 -15.08
N ILE A 228 -5.36 -1.39 -13.89
CA ILE A 228 -4.81 -2.75 -13.72
C ILE A 228 -5.71 -3.81 -14.37
N LYS A 229 -7.03 -3.62 -14.36
CA LYS A 229 -8.01 -4.53 -14.98
C LYS A 229 -8.21 -4.33 -16.47
N GLY A 230 -7.40 -3.51 -17.09
CA GLY A 230 -7.57 -3.13 -18.49
C GLY A 230 -8.62 -2.02 -18.65
N TYR A 231 -8.19 -0.88 -19.17
CA TYR A 231 -9.06 0.26 -19.41
C TYR A 231 -8.99 0.70 -20.86
N ARG A 232 -10.15 0.84 -21.51
CA ARG A 232 -10.28 1.28 -22.91
C ARG A 232 -9.43 0.46 -23.90
N GLY A 233 -9.51 -0.88 -23.79
CA GLY A 233 -8.82 -1.79 -24.72
C GLY A 233 -7.32 -1.95 -24.47
N LYS A 234 -6.80 -1.46 -23.34
CA LYS A 234 -5.43 -1.76 -22.89
C LYS A 234 -5.37 -3.10 -22.17
N ASP A 235 -4.21 -3.74 -22.22
CA ASP A 235 -3.94 -5.02 -21.59
C ASP A 235 -4.20 -4.97 -20.08
N GLU A 236 -4.54 -6.13 -19.52
CA GLU A 236 -4.71 -6.32 -18.08
C GLU A 236 -3.37 -6.59 -17.41
N GLY A 237 -3.21 -6.09 -16.20
CA GLY A 237 -2.08 -6.41 -15.32
C GLY A 237 -2.23 -7.78 -14.67
N ASP A 238 -1.11 -8.41 -14.35
CA ASP A 238 -1.11 -9.66 -13.60
C ASP A 238 -1.52 -9.44 -12.15
N MET A 239 -2.84 -9.48 -11.91
CA MET A 239 -3.44 -9.34 -10.58
C MET A 239 -2.98 -10.46 -9.62
N ARG A 240 -2.68 -11.67 -10.13
CA ARG A 240 -2.26 -12.79 -9.29
C ARG A 240 -0.87 -12.54 -8.72
N GLU A 241 0.05 -12.13 -9.59
CA GLU A 241 1.42 -11.82 -9.15
C GLU A 241 1.48 -10.54 -8.30
N LEU A 242 0.64 -9.55 -8.57
CA LEU A 242 0.50 -8.38 -7.72
C LEU A 242 0.07 -8.76 -6.30
N VAL A 243 -0.97 -9.57 -6.15
CA VAL A 243 -1.45 -10.06 -4.85
C VAL A 243 -0.38 -10.90 -4.15
N SER A 244 0.29 -11.79 -4.89
CA SER A 244 1.39 -12.61 -4.39
C SER A 244 2.53 -11.74 -3.83
N THR A 245 2.92 -10.72 -4.58
CA THR A 245 3.97 -9.77 -4.19
C THR A 245 3.61 -9.00 -2.92
N ILE A 246 2.38 -8.50 -2.79
CA ILE A 246 1.93 -7.80 -1.59
C ILE A 246 1.95 -8.72 -0.37
N ILE A 247 1.54 -9.99 -0.52
CA ILE A 247 1.61 -10.97 0.57
C ILE A 247 3.07 -11.26 0.97
N LYS A 248 3.99 -11.36 0.00
CA LYS A 248 5.44 -11.54 0.28
C LYS A 248 6.00 -10.35 1.05
N ILE A 249 5.60 -9.13 0.68
CA ILE A 249 5.99 -7.89 1.40
C ILE A 249 5.42 -7.88 2.83
N SER A 250 4.18 -8.31 3.05
CA SER A 250 3.63 -8.46 4.40
C SER A 250 4.43 -9.43 5.25
N LYS A 251 4.77 -10.59 4.70
CA LYS A 251 5.61 -11.58 5.41
C LYS A 251 7.01 -11.04 5.72
N PHE A 252 7.57 -10.24 4.80
CA PHE A 252 8.82 -9.53 5.06
C PHE A 252 8.67 -8.55 6.22
N ALA A 253 7.61 -7.73 6.22
CA ALA A 253 7.34 -6.79 7.30
C ALA A 253 7.21 -7.49 8.65
N GLU A 254 6.41 -8.55 8.73
CA GLU A 254 6.16 -9.30 9.96
C GLU A 254 7.42 -9.96 10.56
N LYS A 255 8.39 -10.34 9.71
CA LYS A 255 9.65 -10.96 10.15
C LYS A 255 10.73 -9.95 10.56
N ASN A 256 10.60 -8.70 10.16
CA ASN A 256 11.62 -7.66 10.37
C ASN A 256 11.13 -6.50 11.27
N VAL A 257 10.13 -6.74 12.09
CA VAL A 257 9.59 -5.77 13.06
C VAL A 257 10.43 -5.72 14.35
N ASN A 258 11.25 -6.74 14.60
CA ASN A 258 12.07 -6.85 15.81
C ASN A 258 13.50 -6.41 15.54
#